data_c2b1ee07b3319c4631a157470473a907
#
_entry.id   c2b1ee07b3319c4631a157470473a907
#
_cell.length_a   1.000
_cell.length_b   1.000
_cell.length_c   1.000
_cell.angle_alpha   90.00
_cell.angle_beta   90.00
_cell.angle_gamma   90.00
#
_symmetry.space_group_name_H-M   'P 1'
#
loop_
_entity.id
_entity.type
_entity.pdbx_description
1 polymer ?
#
loop_
_entity_poly.entity_id
_entity_poly.type
_entity_poly.pdbx_seq_one_letter_code
_entity_poly.pdbx_strand_id
1 'polypeptide(L)'
;MKVIPILLLWLTCSFAGAADISPCLLKPTDLAPVLGHMPLDGHAERDPLGVPMCVYEMKGESGRRFLVLLHVHAWDRKRFEQRVTLAEGSGIRKVHSVPGVGDAAFFVEGVAGTLAGQRYIELNGLKTAAVRQVQPDEVATLLKLALERLPKS
;
A
#
# COMPACT_ATOMS: atom_id res chain seq x y z
N MET A 1 -7.20 3.38 66.29
CA MET A 1 -6.44 3.33 65.02
C MET A 1 -7.35 2.69 63.96
N LYS A 2 -7.84 3.48 63.00
CA LYS A 2 -8.70 2.98 61.92
C LYS A 2 -7.81 2.79 60.67
N VAL A 3 -7.68 1.54 60.22
CA VAL A 3 -6.96 1.20 59.00
C VAL A 3 -7.93 1.31 57.84
N ILE A 4 -7.64 2.22 56.89
CA ILE A 4 -8.40 2.41 55.65
C ILE A 4 -7.75 1.50 54.59
N PRO A 5 -8.46 0.54 53.98
CA PRO A 5 -7.91 -0.22 52.87
C PRO A 5 -7.91 0.64 51.59
N ILE A 6 -6.73 0.86 51.07
CA ILE A 6 -6.54 1.48 49.73
C ILE A 6 -6.90 0.43 48.67
N LEU A 7 -8.05 0.62 48.05
CA LEU A 7 -8.48 -0.17 46.90
C LEU A 7 -7.68 0.31 45.70
N LEU A 8 -6.65 -0.45 45.27
CA LEU A 8 -5.95 -0.24 44.00
C LEU A 8 -6.88 -0.66 42.84
N LEU A 9 -7.51 0.32 42.24
CA LEU A 9 -8.20 0.12 40.93
C LEU A 9 -7.13 -0.11 39.84
N TRP A 10 -6.97 -1.35 39.44
CA TRP A 10 -6.24 -1.69 38.24
C TRP A 10 -7.07 -1.24 37.00
N LEU A 11 -6.71 -0.08 36.43
CA LEU A 11 -7.19 0.30 35.09
C LEU A 11 -6.51 -0.63 34.10
N THR A 12 -7.18 -1.70 33.69
CA THR A 12 -6.79 -2.47 32.52
C THR A 12 -7.14 -1.63 31.29
N CYS A 13 -6.17 -0.87 30.76
CA CYS A 13 -6.26 -0.34 29.42
C CYS A 13 -6.31 -1.53 28.46
N SER A 14 -7.51 -1.95 28.07
CA SER A 14 -7.69 -2.81 26.90
C SER A 14 -7.25 -2.01 25.70
N PHE A 15 -6.04 -2.23 25.22
CA PHE A 15 -5.66 -1.87 23.87
C PHE A 15 -6.57 -2.68 22.93
N ALA A 16 -7.63 -2.04 22.45
CA ALA A 16 -8.37 -2.54 21.33
C ALA A 16 -7.37 -2.66 20.19
N GLY A 17 -6.93 -3.91 19.94
CA GLY A 17 -6.00 -4.21 18.85
C GLY A 17 -6.59 -3.65 17.57
N ALA A 18 -5.87 -2.75 16.91
CA ALA A 18 -6.19 -2.36 15.56
C ALA A 18 -6.26 -3.65 14.75
N ALA A 19 -7.44 -3.97 14.23
CA ALA A 19 -7.65 -5.17 13.42
C ALA A 19 -6.55 -5.19 12.35
N ASP A 20 -5.72 -6.25 12.35
CA ASP A 20 -4.64 -6.41 11.38
C ASP A 20 -5.27 -6.45 9.99
N ILE A 21 -5.19 -5.34 9.28
CA ILE A 21 -5.73 -5.22 7.92
C ILE A 21 -4.83 -6.07 7.04
N SER A 22 -5.42 -7.07 6.37
CA SER A 22 -4.69 -7.81 5.34
C SER A 22 -4.19 -6.84 4.27
N PRO A 23 -2.88 -6.74 4.01
CA PRO A 23 -2.35 -5.86 2.98
C PRO A 23 -2.59 -6.41 1.56
N CYS A 24 -3.04 -7.66 1.40
CA CYS A 24 -3.29 -8.28 0.11
C CYS A 24 -4.66 -7.85 -0.46
N LEU A 25 -4.76 -6.57 -0.81
CA LEU A 25 -6.00 -5.96 -1.31
C LEU A 25 -6.29 -6.26 -2.79
N LEU A 26 -5.28 -6.62 -3.56
CA LEU A 26 -5.42 -6.98 -4.97
C LEU A 26 -5.35 -8.50 -5.16
N LYS A 27 -6.01 -9.00 -6.18
CA LYS A 27 -5.90 -10.39 -6.64
C LYS A 27 -4.92 -10.47 -7.81
N PRO A 28 -4.32 -11.62 -8.07
CA PRO A 28 -3.52 -11.84 -9.29
C PRO A 28 -4.24 -11.43 -10.57
N THR A 29 -5.56 -11.69 -10.64
CA THR A 29 -6.42 -11.34 -11.78
C THR A 29 -6.60 -9.83 -11.98
N ASP A 30 -6.44 -9.01 -10.94
CA ASP A 30 -6.48 -7.56 -11.05
C ASP A 30 -5.16 -7.02 -11.64
N LEU A 31 -4.04 -7.63 -11.27
CA LEU A 31 -2.70 -7.23 -11.69
C LEU A 31 -2.36 -7.71 -13.11
N ALA A 32 -2.85 -8.88 -13.51
CA ALA A 32 -2.50 -9.51 -14.78
C ALA A 32 -2.71 -8.63 -16.02
N PRO A 33 -3.81 -7.88 -16.18
CA PRO A 33 -4.01 -7.00 -17.34
C PRO A 33 -2.96 -5.88 -17.43
N VAL A 34 -2.52 -5.38 -16.29
CA VAL A 34 -1.52 -4.29 -16.20
C VAL A 34 -0.10 -4.81 -16.43
N LEU A 35 0.21 -5.97 -15.84
CA LEU A 35 1.54 -6.56 -15.93
C LEU A 35 1.80 -7.32 -17.22
N GLY A 36 0.75 -7.78 -17.90
CA GLY A 36 0.84 -8.60 -19.12
C GLY A 36 1.05 -10.09 -18.82
N HIS A 37 1.11 -10.49 -17.55
CA HIS A 37 1.14 -11.90 -17.10
C HIS A 37 0.58 -12.05 -15.69
N MET A 38 0.19 -13.28 -15.37
CA MET A 38 -0.41 -13.61 -14.09
C MET A 38 0.65 -13.74 -13.00
N PRO A 39 0.63 -12.93 -11.94
CA PRO A 39 1.46 -13.16 -10.76
C PRO A 39 0.96 -14.37 -9.96
N LEU A 40 1.80 -14.87 -9.06
CA LEU A 40 1.38 -15.81 -8.02
C LEU A 40 0.46 -15.11 -7.02
N ASP A 41 -0.25 -15.90 -6.22
CA ASP A 41 -1.08 -15.38 -5.13
C ASP A 41 -0.25 -14.51 -4.19
N GLY A 42 -0.82 -13.37 -3.81
CA GLY A 42 -0.19 -12.46 -2.89
C GLY A 42 -0.11 -13.06 -1.49
N HIS A 43 1.00 -12.86 -0.81
CA HIS A 43 1.17 -13.23 0.58
C HIS A 43 1.55 -12.02 1.43
N ALA A 44 0.99 -11.99 2.64
CA ALA A 44 1.20 -10.88 3.57
C ALA A 44 2.54 -11.02 4.29
N GLU A 45 3.29 -9.95 4.31
CA GLU A 45 4.55 -9.82 5.05
C GLU A 45 4.59 -8.47 5.79
N ARG A 46 5.68 -8.23 6.50
CA ARG A 46 6.03 -6.91 7.02
C ARG A 46 7.39 -6.51 6.47
N ASP A 47 7.50 -5.26 6.09
CA ASP A 47 8.79 -4.70 5.70
C ASP A 47 9.74 -4.56 6.92
N PRO A 48 11.04 -4.22 6.72
CA PRO A 48 11.99 -4.03 7.82
C PRO A 48 11.58 -2.96 8.85
N LEU A 49 10.65 -2.06 8.51
CA LEU A 49 10.10 -1.05 9.40
C LEU A 49 8.81 -1.50 10.08
N GLY A 50 8.38 -2.75 9.84
CA GLY A 50 7.17 -3.33 10.41
C GLY A 50 5.87 -2.94 9.68
N VAL A 51 5.96 -2.29 8.52
CA VAL A 51 4.79 -1.89 7.73
C VAL A 51 4.18 -3.11 7.04
N PRO A 52 2.85 -3.33 7.15
CA PRO A 52 2.19 -4.41 6.45
C PRO A 52 2.32 -4.25 4.93
N MET A 53 2.74 -5.31 4.25
CA MET A 53 2.83 -5.35 2.79
C MET A 53 2.34 -6.68 2.24
N CYS A 54 1.81 -6.65 1.02
CA CYS A 54 1.54 -7.84 0.23
C CYS A 54 2.59 -7.98 -0.87
N VAL A 55 3.15 -9.16 -1.00
CA VAL A 55 4.15 -9.49 -2.02
C VAL A 55 3.51 -10.36 -3.09
N TYR A 56 3.53 -9.89 -4.33
CA TYR A 56 3.11 -10.64 -5.52
C TYR A 56 4.35 -10.99 -6.32
N GLU A 57 4.63 -12.27 -6.46
CA GLU A 57 5.79 -12.78 -7.19
C GLU A 57 5.42 -13.18 -8.60
N MET A 58 6.28 -12.84 -9.57
CA MET A 58 6.21 -13.32 -10.94
C MET A 58 7.52 -13.98 -11.33
N LYS A 59 7.43 -15.02 -12.13
CA LYS A 59 8.60 -15.65 -12.76
C LYS A 59 8.65 -15.24 -14.22
N GLY A 60 9.71 -14.55 -14.61
CA GLY A 60 9.99 -14.28 -16.01
C GLY A 60 10.50 -15.52 -16.74
N GLU A 61 10.49 -15.48 -18.07
CA GLU A 61 10.93 -16.58 -18.94
C GLU A 61 12.38 -17.04 -18.65
N SER A 62 13.25 -16.14 -18.19
CA SER A 62 14.64 -16.44 -17.80
C SER A 62 14.79 -17.02 -16.40
N GLY A 63 13.70 -17.34 -15.69
CA GLY A 63 13.71 -17.73 -14.29
C GLY A 63 13.94 -16.56 -13.31
N ARG A 64 14.11 -15.33 -13.82
CA ARG A 64 14.24 -14.13 -12.99
C ARG A 64 12.91 -13.86 -12.27
N ARG A 65 13.02 -13.54 -10.96
CA ARG A 65 11.86 -13.15 -10.16
C ARG A 65 11.64 -11.65 -10.24
N PHE A 66 10.39 -11.26 -10.37
CA PHE A 66 9.94 -9.88 -10.26
C PHE A 66 8.92 -9.79 -9.16
N LEU A 67 8.93 -8.70 -8.42
CA LEU A 67 8.02 -8.48 -7.31
C LEU A 67 7.21 -7.22 -7.54
N VAL A 68 5.90 -7.32 -7.23
CA VAL A 68 5.04 -6.16 -6.99
C VAL A 68 4.71 -6.15 -5.51
N LEU A 69 4.94 -5.01 -4.86
CA LEU A 69 4.73 -4.82 -3.43
C LEU A 69 3.58 -3.84 -3.23
N LEU A 70 2.61 -4.22 -2.42
CA LEU A 70 1.53 -3.35 -2.00
C LEU A 70 1.68 -3.07 -0.51
N HIS A 71 1.95 -1.81 -0.14
CA HIS A 71 2.05 -1.36 1.25
C HIS A 71 0.77 -0.64 1.67
N VAL A 72 0.40 -0.81 2.93
CA VAL A 72 -0.72 -0.08 3.56
C VAL A 72 -0.19 0.66 4.78
N HIS A 73 -0.23 1.98 4.73
CA HIS A 73 0.25 2.85 5.79
C HIS A 73 -0.88 3.65 6.45
N ALA A 74 -0.68 4.01 7.71
CA ALA A 74 -1.50 5.00 8.41
C ALA A 74 -0.82 6.38 8.29
N TRP A 75 -1.07 7.08 7.19
CA TRP A 75 -0.44 8.38 6.88
C TRP A 75 -1.48 9.50 6.76
N ASP A 76 -1.06 10.70 7.12
CA ASP A 76 -1.76 11.94 6.86
C ASP A 76 -1.36 12.56 5.51
N ARG A 77 -2.03 13.65 5.15
CA ARG A 77 -1.77 14.42 3.92
C ARG A 77 -0.31 14.89 3.85
N LYS A 78 0.27 15.34 4.95
CA LYS A 78 1.64 15.87 4.98
C LYS A 78 2.67 14.80 4.62
N ARG A 79 2.53 13.59 5.16
CA ARG A 79 3.41 12.45 4.82
C ARG A 79 3.24 12.02 3.37
N PHE A 80 2.01 12.02 2.87
CA PHE A 80 1.75 11.74 1.46
C PHE A 80 2.47 12.75 0.55
N GLU A 81 2.35 14.05 0.81
CA GLU A 81 3.03 15.10 0.03
C GLU A 81 4.55 14.98 0.08
N GLN A 82 5.12 14.65 1.23
CA GLN A 82 6.55 14.35 1.35
C GLN A 82 6.95 13.15 0.49
N ARG A 83 6.11 12.12 0.44
CA ARG A 83 6.36 10.93 -0.40
C ARG A 83 6.33 11.26 -1.88
N VAL A 84 5.38 12.09 -2.33
CA VAL A 84 5.31 12.58 -3.71
C VAL A 84 6.58 13.36 -4.06
N THR A 85 7.00 14.29 -3.21
CA THR A 85 8.23 15.07 -3.41
C THR A 85 9.47 14.17 -3.52
N LEU A 86 9.58 13.14 -2.67
CA LEU A 86 10.66 12.16 -2.74
C LEU A 86 10.60 11.33 -4.05
N ALA A 87 9.40 11.01 -4.53
CA ALA A 87 9.23 10.27 -5.78
C ALA A 87 9.65 11.10 -7.00
N GLU A 88 9.45 12.42 -6.97
CA GLU A 88 9.94 13.34 -8.01
C GLU A 88 11.45 13.33 -8.11
N GLY A 89 12.15 13.19 -7.00
CA GLY A 89 13.60 13.10 -6.93
C GLY A 89 14.30 14.20 -7.72
N SER A 90 14.56 15.33 -7.13
CA SER A 90 15.34 16.44 -7.74
C SER A 90 14.85 16.91 -9.14
N GLY A 91 13.60 16.67 -9.49
CA GLY A 91 13.01 17.03 -10.79
C GLY A 91 13.38 16.12 -11.96
N ILE A 92 14.04 15.00 -11.72
CA ILE A 92 14.47 14.05 -12.78
C ILE A 92 13.31 13.19 -13.26
N ARG A 93 12.31 12.96 -12.42
CA ARG A 93 11.16 12.09 -12.72
C ARG A 93 9.87 12.90 -12.79
N LYS A 94 9.10 12.66 -13.85
CA LYS A 94 7.79 13.29 -13.97
C LYS A 94 6.77 12.51 -13.15
N VAL A 95 6.24 13.13 -12.08
CA VAL A 95 5.11 12.61 -11.35
C VAL A 95 3.82 12.95 -12.10
N HIS A 96 2.98 11.94 -12.29
CA HIS A 96 1.64 12.10 -12.85
C HIS A 96 0.63 12.09 -11.70
N SER A 97 -0.18 13.14 -11.59
CA SER A 97 -1.37 13.11 -10.76
C SER A 97 -2.38 12.14 -11.37
N VAL A 98 -3.03 11.34 -10.52
CA VAL A 98 -4.05 10.37 -10.93
C VAL A 98 -5.40 10.84 -10.37
N PRO A 99 -6.20 11.58 -11.16
CA PRO A 99 -7.44 12.17 -10.68
C PRO A 99 -8.51 11.11 -10.42
N GLY A 100 -9.42 11.41 -9.47
CA GLY A 100 -10.57 10.56 -9.17
C GLY A 100 -10.25 9.27 -8.42
N VAL A 101 -9.10 9.22 -7.74
CA VAL A 101 -8.68 8.08 -6.91
C VAL A 101 -8.34 8.58 -5.52
N GLY A 102 -9.14 8.19 -4.52
CA GLY A 102 -8.97 8.66 -3.14
C GLY A 102 -9.04 10.19 -3.03
N ASP A 103 -8.42 10.75 -2.01
CA ASP A 103 -8.29 12.19 -1.79
C ASP A 103 -7.13 12.79 -2.62
N ALA A 104 -6.15 11.97 -2.94
CA ALA A 104 -5.03 12.28 -3.83
C ALA A 104 -4.36 10.99 -4.27
N ALA A 105 -3.84 10.97 -5.50
CA ALA A 105 -3.07 9.84 -6.00
C ALA A 105 -1.99 10.31 -7.00
N PHE A 106 -0.92 9.54 -7.09
CA PHE A 106 0.18 9.80 -8.02
C PHE A 106 0.69 8.51 -8.66
N PHE A 107 1.37 8.68 -9.78
CA PHE A 107 2.12 7.63 -10.46
C PHE A 107 3.44 8.17 -11.00
N VAL A 108 4.52 7.45 -10.74
CA VAL A 108 5.86 7.77 -11.24
C VAL A 108 6.65 6.48 -11.46
N GLU A 109 7.04 6.23 -12.69
CA GLU A 109 7.98 5.14 -13.07
C GLU A 109 7.79 3.77 -12.36
N GLY A 110 6.55 3.33 -12.22
CA GLY A 110 6.26 2.02 -11.62
C GLY A 110 6.03 2.05 -10.11
N VAL A 111 6.00 3.23 -9.51
CA VAL A 111 5.51 3.49 -8.16
C VAL A 111 4.19 4.24 -8.28
N ALA A 112 3.17 3.76 -7.60
CA ALA A 112 1.87 4.39 -7.56
C ALA A 112 1.38 4.48 -6.12
N GLY A 113 0.76 5.60 -5.75
CA GLY A 113 0.24 5.77 -4.40
C GLY A 113 -1.07 6.53 -4.38
N THR A 114 -1.92 6.21 -3.40
CA THR A 114 -3.16 6.94 -3.13
C THR A 114 -3.39 7.13 -1.65
N LEU A 115 -3.88 8.30 -1.29
CA LEU A 115 -4.33 8.66 0.04
C LEU A 115 -5.86 8.68 0.08
N ALA A 116 -6.45 8.05 1.08
CA ALA A 116 -7.88 8.16 1.39
C ALA A 116 -8.05 8.29 2.92
N GLY A 117 -8.46 9.45 3.40
CA GLY A 117 -8.46 9.79 4.82
C GLY A 117 -7.06 9.70 5.42
N GLN A 118 -6.88 8.77 6.34
CA GLN A 118 -5.58 8.47 6.99
C GLN A 118 -4.97 7.14 6.52
N ARG A 119 -5.40 6.64 5.38
CA ARG A 119 -4.89 5.42 4.77
C ARG A 119 -4.14 5.75 3.50
N TYR A 120 -2.90 5.32 3.44
CA TYR A 120 -2.07 5.45 2.25
C TYR A 120 -1.73 4.06 1.72
N ILE A 121 -2.04 3.83 0.45
CA ILE A 121 -1.68 2.60 -0.28
C ILE A 121 -0.60 2.95 -1.27
N GLU A 122 0.44 2.12 -1.33
CA GLU A 122 1.52 2.24 -2.32
C GLU A 122 1.76 0.93 -3.04
N LEU A 123 1.81 0.99 -4.36
CA LEU A 123 2.24 -0.09 -5.25
C LEU A 123 3.64 0.21 -5.76
N ASN A 124 4.56 -0.73 -5.59
CA ASN A 124 5.93 -0.67 -6.06
C ASN A 124 6.24 -1.84 -6.99
N GLY A 125 7.23 -1.66 -7.87
CA GLY A 125 7.72 -2.73 -8.73
C GLY A 125 6.97 -2.87 -10.07
N LEU A 126 5.96 -2.06 -10.35
CA LEU A 126 5.17 -2.14 -11.59
C LEU A 126 6.04 -2.03 -12.85
N LYS A 127 7.06 -1.15 -12.84
CA LYS A 127 7.95 -0.92 -13.98
C LYS A 127 8.78 -2.17 -14.35
N THR A 128 9.28 -2.88 -13.36
CA THR A 128 10.13 -4.06 -13.56
C THR A 128 9.32 -5.33 -13.80
N ALA A 129 8.10 -5.36 -13.30
CA ALA A 129 7.22 -6.51 -13.35
C ALA A 129 6.37 -6.55 -14.64
N ALA A 130 6.01 -5.39 -15.19
CA ALA A 130 5.22 -5.32 -16.41
C ALA A 130 6.04 -5.59 -17.67
N VAL A 131 5.45 -6.29 -18.65
CA VAL A 131 6.05 -6.57 -19.94
C VAL A 131 6.08 -5.34 -20.86
N ARG A 132 5.29 -4.32 -20.54
CA ARG A 132 5.17 -3.06 -21.27
C ARG A 132 5.10 -1.87 -20.31
N GLN A 133 5.16 -0.67 -20.84
CA GLN A 133 4.97 0.53 -20.04
C GLN A 133 3.55 0.59 -19.47
N VAL A 134 3.47 0.69 -18.16
CA VAL A 134 2.21 0.85 -17.42
C VAL A 134 1.69 2.27 -17.60
N GLN A 135 0.39 2.41 -17.86
CA GLN A 135 -0.26 3.69 -18.10
C GLN A 135 -0.96 4.21 -16.81
N PRO A 136 -1.10 5.54 -16.66
CA PRO A 136 -1.74 6.13 -15.46
C PRO A 136 -3.19 5.68 -15.21
N ASP A 137 -3.97 5.42 -16.25
CA ASP A 137 -5.36 4.94 -16.15
C ASP A 137 -5.46 3.49 -15.65
N GLU A 138 -4.50 2.65 -16.03
CA GLU A 138 -4.38 1.29 -15.51
C GLU A 138 -4.05 1.29 -14.02
N VAL A 139 -3.13 2.18 -13.62
CA VAL A 139 -2.79 2.40 -12.23
C VAL A 139 -3.99 2.91 -11.44
N ALA A 140 -4.76 3.86 -12.00
CA ALA A 140 -5.98 4.36 -11.38
C ALA A 140 -6.96 3.24 -11.07
N THR A 141 -7.11 2.29 -11.98
CA THR A 141 -7.97 1.12 -11.79
C THR A 141 -7.50 0.25 -10.62
N LEU A 142 -6.20 -0.06 -10.55
CA LEU A 142 -5.63 -0.85 -9.44
C LEU A 142 -5.80 -0.17 -8.10
N LEU A 143 -5.51 1.13 -8.02
CA LEU A 143 -5.62 1.89 -6.77
C LEU A 143 -7.07 1.99 -6.30
N LYS A 144 -8.05 2.17 -7.21
CA LYS A 144 -9.48 2.15 -6.87
C LYS A 144 -9.91 0.81 -6.29
N LEU A 145 -9.54 -0.29 -6.95
CA LEU A 145 -9.84 -1.63 -6.44
C LEU A 145 -9.22 -1.89 -5.06
N ALA A 146 -8.00 -1.44 -4.83
CA ALA A 146 -7.35 -1.56 -3.53
C ALA A 146 -8.09 -0.75 -2.45
N LEU A 147 -8.51 0.49 -2.77
CA LEU A 147 -9.30 1.32 -1.85
C LEU A 147 -10.66 0.73 -1.52
N GLU A 148 -11.36 0.17 -2.51
CA GLU A 148 -12.68 -0.47 -2.33
C GLU A 148 -12.62 -1.68 -1.39
N ARG A 149 -11.48 -2.35 -1.35
CA ARG A 149 -11.25 -3.53 -0.51
C ARG A 149 -10.64 -3.23 0.85
N LEU A 150 -10.27 -1.97 1.11
CA LEU A 150 -9.89 -1.58 2.46
C LEU A 150 -11.08 -1.77 3.41
N PRO A 151 -10.86 -2.36 4.59
CA PRO A 151 -11.89 -2.42 5.61
C PRO A 151 -12.40 -1.01 5.93
N LYS A 152 -13.71 -0.82 5.89
CA LYS A 152 -14.33 0.43 6.32
C LYS A 152 -14.12 0.56 7.84
N SER A 153 -13.48 1.62 8.26
CA SER A 153 -13.30 1.98 9.68
C SER A 153 -14.60 2.46 10.28
#